data_a70b5b2c340f860442506f57e203d2d1
#
_entry.id   a70b5b2c340f860442506f57e203d2d1
#
_cell.length_a   1.000
_cell.length_b   1.000
_cell.length_c   1.000
_cell.angle_alpha   90.00
_cell.angle_beta   90.00
_cell.angle_gamma   90.00
#
_symmetry.space_group_name_H-M   'P 1'
#
loop_
_entity.id
_entity.type
_entity.pdbx_description
1 polymer ?
#
loop_
_entity_poly.entity_id
_entity_poly.type
_entity_poly.pdbx_seq_one_letter_code
_entity_poly.pdbx_strand_id
1 'polypeptide(L)'
;MSRTSLSVVSDSVTARAPSKVNLHLGVGPRREDGYHDLVTVFQALSLHDDIRVARANEMSITVRGEGAGSVPTDESNLAVRAALALAEWADRPGKVAIDIDKTIPVAGGMAGGSADAAGALVALAALWKLDIGRDDLAAIAADLGSDVPFALHGNTALGTGRGERLMQVLSRGDFHWVLALARDGLSTPAVYRELDRLRDSRSGECATDDERDLLRRPDELMQALASGDPHAVAPLLHNDLQ
;
A
#
# COMPACT_ATOMS: atom_id res chain seq x y z
N MET A 1 27.23 -38.56 -23.71
CA MET A 1 25.92 -38.57 -23.04
C MET A 1 25.42 -37.14 -22.96
N SER A 2 24.55 -36.78 -23.89
CA SER A 2 23.97 -35.41 -24.02
C SER A 2 22.90 -35.26 -22.95
N ARG A 3 23.07 -34.32 -22.00
CA ARG A 3 22.03 -33.93 -21.06
C ARG A 3 21.16 -32.86 -21.72
N THR A 4 19.95 -33.23 -22.04
CA THR A 4 18.89 -32.29 -22.44
C THR A 4 18.50 -31.47 -21.21
N SER A 5 18.92 -30.21 -21.14
CA SER A 5 18.45 -29.27 -20.11
C SER A 5 17.14 -28.64 -20.60
N LEU A 6 16.02 -29.03 -20.01
CA LEU A 6 14.74 -28.34 -20.16
C LEU A 6 14.80 -27.08 -19.31
N SER A 7 14.98 -25.90 -19.95
CA SER A 7 14.65 -24.63 -19.31
C SER A 7 13.15 -24.42 -19.40
N VAL A 8 12.43 -24.61 -18.33
CA VAL A 8 11.02 -24.21 -18.22
C VAL A 8 11.03 -22.69 -18.14
N VAL A 9 10.80 -22.01 -19.27
CA VAL A 9 10.47 -20.59 -19.29
C VAL A 9 9.03 -20.50 -18.81
N SER A 10 8.82 -20.12 -17.56
CA SER A 10 7.49 -19.81 -17.06
C SER A 10 6.96 -18.60 -17.84
N ASP A 11 5.90 -18.78 -18.64
CA ASP A 11 5.22 -17.71 -19.37
C ASP A 11 4.42 -16.78 -18.43
N SER A 12 4.43 -17.04 -17.15
CA SER A 12 3.73 -16.25 -16.14
C SER A 12 4.48 -16.22 -14.82
N VAL A 13 4.27 -15.13 -14.07
CA VAL A 13 4.78 -14.92 -12.70
C VAL A 13 3.63 -14.51 -11.81
N THR A 14 3.60 -15.02 -10.58
CA THR A 14 2.65 -14.61 -9.55
C THR A 14 3.40 -13.94 -8.41
N ALA A 15 2.94 -12.77 -8.01
CA ALA A 15 3.36 -12.08 -6.79
C ALA A 15 2.23 -12.08 -5.78
N ARG A 16 2.58 -12.19 -4.51
CA ARG A 16 1.67 -12.08 -3.38
C ARG A 16 1.86 -10.72 -2.74
N ALA A 17 0.80 -9.91 -2.69
CA ALA A 17 0.86 -8.54 -2.21
C ALA A 17 0.05 -8.40 -0.91
N PRO A 18 0.71 -8.07 0.22
CA PRO A 18 0.06 -8.00 1.52
C PRO A 18 -0.83 -6.77 1.65
N SER A 19 -1.90 -6.91 2.42
CA SER A 19 -2.66 -5.77 2.97
C SER A 19 -1.87 -5.07 4.08
N LYS A 20 -2.38 -3.94 4.56
CA LYS A 20 -1.80 -3.18 5.67
C LYS A 20 -2.83 -2.74 6.69
N VAL A 21 -2.33 -2.43 7.88
CA VAL A 21 -3.02 -1.61 8.87
C VAL A 21 -2.11 -0.44 9.26
N ASN A 22 -2.72 0.66 9.73
CA ASN A 22 -2.00 1.74 10.38
C ASN A 22 -2.04 1.50 11.89
N LEU A 23 -0.89 1.29 12.50
CA LEU A 23 -0.75 1.20 13.96
C LEU A 23 -0.73 2.59 14.61
N HIS A 24 -0.27 3.55 13.84
CA HIS A 24 -0.31 4.97 14.15
C HIS A 24 -0.62 5.74 12.87
N LEU A 25 -1.49 6.75 12.98
CA LEU A 25 -1.72 7.71 11.91
C LEU A 25 -1.96 9.09 12.53
N GLY A 26 -0.94 9.93 12.51
CA GLY A 26 -1.02 11.36 12.78
C GLY A 26 -1.18 12.12 11.47
N VAL A 27 -2.15 13.03 11.42
CA VAL A 27 -2.49 13.81 10.24
C VAL A 27 -2.20 15.28 10.54
N GLY A 28 -1.27 15.89 9.82
CA GLY A 28 -0.95 17.31 9.93
C GLY A 28 -2.03 18.22 9.34
N PRO A 29 -1.79 19.55 9.36
CA PRO A 29 -2.66 20.50 8.69
C PRO A 29 -2.73 20.25 7.19
N ARG A 30 -3.83 20.75 6.58
CA ARG A 30 -3.99 20.69 5.13
C ARG A 30 -2.97 21.60 4.44
N ARG A 31 -2.26 21.06 3.45
CA ARG A 31 -1.26 21.78 2.64
C ARG A 31 -1.93 22.55 1.51
N GLU A 32 -1.18 23.45 0.88
CA GLU A 32 -1.64 24.21 -0.29
C GLU A 32 -1.99 23.32 -1.49
N ASP A 33 -1.34 22.16 -1.63
CA ASP A 33 -1.62 21.17 -2.67
C ASP A 33 -2.87 20.31 -2.38
N GLY A 34 -3.54 20.57 -1.26
CA GLY A 34 -4.76 19.89 -0.84
C GLY A 34 -4.53 18.56 -0.11
N TYR A 35 -3.30 18.12 0.04
CA TYR A 35 -2.91 16.95 0.83
C TYR A 35 -2.55 17.33 2.27
N HIS A 36 -2.28 16.32 3.10
CA HIS A 36 -1.80 16.47 4.47
C HIS A 36 -0.43 15.84 4.61
N ASP A 37 0.43 16.42 5.44
CA ASP A 37 1.60 15.70 5.92
C ASP A 37 1.16 14.66 6.95
N LEU A 38 1.74 13.47 6.86
CA LEU A 38 1.41 12.34 7.72
C LEU A 38 2.63 11.86 8.48
N VAL A 39 2.37 11.35 9.68
CA VAL A 39 3.28 10.42 10.37
C VAL A 39 2.49 9.15 10.65
N THR A 40 2.91 8.04 10.06
CA THR A 40 2.17 6.78 10.18
C THR A 40 3.12 5.62 10.42
N VAL A 41 2.68 4.64 11.21
CA VAL A 41 3.35 3.35 11.31
C VAL A 41 2.46 2.31 10.64
N PHE A 42 2.92 1.84 9.50
CA PHE A 42 2.29 0.75 8.76
C PHE A 42 2.77 -0.60 9.25
N GLN A 43 1.87 -1.58 9.25
CA GLN A 43 2.20 -2.99 9.38
C GLN A 43 1.53 -3.80 8.27
N ALA A 44 2.34 -4.62 7.58
CA ALA A 44 1.84 -5.57 6.60
C ALA A 44 1.19 -6.77 7.31
N LEU A 45 0.10 -7.27 6.74
CA LEU A 45 -0.65 -8.42 7.25
C LEU A 45 -0.40 -9.66 6.40
N SER A 46 -0.75 -10.83 6.93
CA SER A 46 -0.78 -12.08 6.17
C SER A 46 -1.93 -12.16 5.16
N LEU A 47 -2.97 -11.33 5.33
CA LEU A 47 -4.04 -11.17 4.35
C LEU A 47 -3.46 -10.49 3.10
N HIS A 48 -3.64 -11.09 1.93
CA HIS A 48 -2.96 -10.67 0.70
C HIS A 48 -3.81 -10.97 -0.54
N ASP A 49 -3.54 -10.25 -1.61
CA ASP A 49 -4.03 -10.59 -2.96
C ASP A 49 -2.92 -11.32 -3.73
N ASP A 50 -3.30 -12.21 -4.63
CA ASP A 50 -2.40 -12.85 -5.57
C ASP A 50 -2.53 -12.19 -6.95
N ILE A 51 -1.42 -11.67 -7.48
CA ILE A 51 -1.34 -10.99 -8.76
C ILE A 51 -0.50 -11.83 -9.71
N ARG A 52 -1.14 -12.42 -10.70
CA ARG A 52 -0.49 -13.20 -11.75
C ARG A 52 -0.38 -12.35 -13.01
N VAL A 53 0.81 -12.30 -13.59
CA VAL A 53 1.07 -11.65 -14.88
C VAL A 53 1.59 -12.66 -15.89
N ALA A 54 1.16 -12.53 -17.14
CA ALA A 54 1.59 -13.38 -18.23
C ALA A 54 1.84 -12.55 -19.50
N ARG A 55 2.69 -13.06 -20.41
CA ARG A 55 2.88 -12.46 -21.73
C ARG A 55 1.58 -12.58 -22.52
N ALA A 56 1.19 -11.50 -23.21
CA ALA A 56 0.00 -11.47 -24.05
C ALA A 56 0.25 -10.62 -25.31
N ASN A 57 -0.66 -10.66 -26.26
CA ASN A 57 -0.59 -9.83 -27.47
C ASN A 57 -1.18 -8.43 -27.24
N GLU A 58 -2.00 -8.28 -26.19
CA GLU A 58 -2.69 -7.04 -25.81
C GLU A 58 -2.71 -6.94 -24.28
N MET A 59 -2.93 -5.72 -23.76
CA MET A 59 -3.19 -5.51 -22.34
C MET A 59 -4.57 -6.06 -21.98
N SER A 60 -4.64 -6.86 -20.93
CA SER A 60 -5.91 -7.34 -20.38
C SER A 60 -5.82 -7.49 -18.87
N ILE A 61 -6.94 -7.32 -18.19
CA ILE A 61 -7.06 -7.51 -16.76
C ILE A 61 -8.31 -8.33 -16.42
N THR A 62 -8.15 -9.28 -15.51
CA THR A 62 -9.23 -10.05 -14.92
C THR A 62 -9.13 -9.94 -13.41
N VAL A 63 -10.25 -9.65 -12.75
CA VAL A 63 -10.32 -9.58 -11.28
C VAL A 63 -11.34 -10.60 -10.80
N ARG A 64 -10.96 -11.39 -9.80
CA ARG A 64 -11.80 -12.40 -9.16
C ARG A 64 -11.73 -12.24 -7.65
N GLY A 65 -12.59 -12.96 -6.93
CA GLY A 65 -12.60 -12.97 -5.46
C GLY A 65 -13.51 -11.92 -4.85
N GLU A 66 -13.23 -11.56 -3.60
CA GLU A 66 -14.08 -10.72 -2.80
C GLU A 66 -14.12 -9.29 -3.33
N GLY A 67 -15.34 -8.75 -3.55
CA GLY A 67 -15.51 -7.38 -4.03
C GLY A 67 -15.07 -7.12 -5.46
N ALA A 68 -14.71 -8.15 -6.24
CA ALA A 68 -14.20 -8.02 -7.61
C ALA A 68 -15.09 -7.18 -8.53
N GLY A 69 -16.42 -7.24 -8.35
CA GLY A 69 -17.38 -6.49 -9.17
C GLY A 69 -17.33 -4.97 -9.01
N SER A 70 -16.65 -4.46 -7.97
CA SER A 70 -16.42 -3.03 -7.73
C SER A 70 -15.02 -2.55 -8.12
N VAL A 71 -14.14 -3.45 -8.56
CA VAL A 71 -12.78 -3.12 -8.98
C VAL A 71 -12.77 -2.82 -10.49
N PRO A 72 -12.25 -1.66 -10.93
CA PRO A 72 -12.16 -1.35 -12.36
C PRO A 72 -11.33 -2.39 -13.12
N THR A 73 -11.75 -2.70 -14.36
CA THR A 73 -11.02 -3.60 -15.28
C THR A 73 -10.55 -2.86 -16.53
N ASP A 74 -10.26 -1.58 -16.39
CA ASP A 74 -9.76 -0.68 -17.43
C ASP A 74 -8.45 0.02 -16.98
N GLU A 75 -8.02 1.04 -17.72
CA GLU A 75 -6.82 1.81 -17.45
C GLU A 75 -6.86 2.60 -16.10
N SER A 76 -8.01 2.73 -15.47
CA SER A 76 -8.11 3.34 -14.13
C SER A 76 -7.64 2.40 -13.02
N ASN A 77 -7.51 1.11 -13.30
CA ASN A 77 -7.01 0.11 -12.36
C ASN A 77 -5.52 0.35 -12.07
N LEU A 78 -5.14 0.39 -10.79
CA LEU A 78 -3.76 0.69 -10.39
C LEU A 78 -2.75 -0.38 -10.85
N ALA A 79 -3.13 -1.65 -10.96
CA ALA A 79 -2.25 -2.69 -11.49
C ALA A 79 -2.00 -2.52 -13.00
N VAL A 80 -3.00 -2.05 -13.76
CA VAL A 80 -2.83 -1.68 -15.18
C VAL A 80 -1.92 -0.48 -15.31
N ARG A 81 -2.14 0.56 -14.51
CA ARG A 81 -1.26 1.74 -14.48
C ARG A 81 0.17 1.39 -14.10
N ALA A 82 0.36 0.48 -13.15
CA ALA A 82 1.67 -0.03 -12.76
C ALA A 82 2.37 -0.75 -13.92
N ALA A 83 1.63 -1.58 -14.66
CA ALA A 83 2.16 -2.27 -15.83
C ALA A 83 2.57 -1.30 -16.94
N LEU A 84 1.78 -0.27 -17.21
CA LEU A 84 2.08 0.75 -18.22
C LEU A 84 3.29 1.60 -17.81
N ALA A 85 3.36 2.05 -16.54
CA ALA A 85 4.49 2.84 -16.03
C ALA A 85 5.81 2.04 -16.07
N LEU A 86 5.78 0.77 -15.68
CA LEU A 86 6.97 -0.09 -15.76
C LEU A 86 7.37 -0.40 -17.22
N ALA A 87 6.39 -0.55 -18.13
CA ALA A 87 6.64 -0.74 -19.55
C ALA A 87 7.30 0.50 -20.17
N GLU A 88 6.86 1.70 -19.81
CA GLU A 88 7.46 2.97 -20.22
C GLU A 88 8.89 3.08 -19.71
N TRP A 89 9.12 2.83 -18.41
CA TRP A 89 10.47 2.83 -17.83
C TRP A 89 11.42 1.85 -18.56
N ALA A 90 10.90 0.68 -18.96
CA ALA A 90 11.68 -0.37 -19.64
C ALA A 90 11.75 -0.24 -21.16
N ASP A 91 11.21 0.84 -21.75
CA ASP A 91 11.10 1.10 -23.20
C ASP A 91 10.57 -0.13 -23.96
N ARG A 92 9.39 -0.63 -23.57
CA ARG A 92 8.79 -1.83 -24.14
C ARG A 92 7.27 -1.76 -24.22
N PRO A 93 6.64 -2.55 -25.09
CA PRO A 93 5.18 -2.64 -25.15
C PRO A 93 4.59 -3.19 -23.84
N GLY A 94 3.58 -2.53 -23.31
CA GLY A 94 2.82 -2.96 -22.12
C GLY A 94 1.82 -4.11 -22.42
N LYS A 95 2.20 -5.08 -23.24
CA LYS A 95 1.31 -6.18 -23.68
C LYS A 95 1.41 -7.35 -22.72
N VAL A 96 0.50 -7.39 -21.75
CA VAL A 96 0.44 -8.41 -20.69
C VAL A 96 -0.99 -8.72 -20.30
N ALA A 97 -1.23 -9.92 -19.83
CA ALA A 97 -2.45 -10.30 -19.12
C ALA A 97 -2.18 -10.23 -17.63
N ILE A 98 -3.07 -9.58 -16.89
CA ILE A 98 -3.03 -9.44 -15.44
C ILE A 98 -4.26 -10.16 -14.88
N ASP A 99 -4.05 -11.14 -14.01
CA ASP A 99 -5.10 -11.81 -13.25
C ASP A 99 -4.91 -11.46 -11.77
N ILE A 100 -5.94 -10.91 -11.13
CA ILE A 100 -5.95 -10.57 -9.70
C ILE A 100 -6.95 -11.45 -8.98
N ASP A 101 -6.49 -12.14 -7.94
CA ASP A 101 -7.34 -12.89 -7.03
C ASP A 101 -7.43 -12.12 -5.69
N LYS A 102 -8.61 -11.49 -5.46
CA LYS A 102 -8.84 -10.57 -4.35
C LYS A 102 -9.26 -11.31 -3.09
N THR A 103 -8.54 -11.07 -2.01
CA THR A 103 -8.93 -11.44 -0.65
C THR A 103 -8.90 -10.23 0.30
N ILE A 104 -8.19 -9.15 -0.08
CA ILE A 104 -8.18 -7.89 0.67
C ILE A 104 -9.51 -7.18 0.42
N PRO A 105 -10.28 -6.83 1.48
CA PRO A 105 -11.56 -6.14 1.34
C PRO A 105 -11.44 -4.83 0.56
N VAL A 106 -12.30 -4.65 -0.44
CA VAL A 106 -12.34 -3.45 -1.26
C VAL A 106 -12.92 -2.30 -0.44
N ALA A 107 -12.29 -1.11 -0.55
CA ALA A 107 -12.65 0.11 0.20
C ALA A 107 -12.57 -0.03 1.75
N GLY A 108 -11.87 -1.04 2.25
CA GLY A 108 -11.66 -1.28 3.68
C GLY A 108 -10.52 -0.49 4.33
N GLY A 109 -9.91 0.48 3.66
CA GLY A 109 -8.75 1.23 4.18
C GLY A 109 -7.45 0.41 4.27
N MET A 110 -7.43 -0.80 3.71
CA MET A 110 -6.34 -1.78 3.81
C MET A 110 -5.39 -1.76 2.60
N ALA A 111 -5.50 -0.75 1.75
CA ALA A 111 -4.66 -0.50 0.57
C ALA A 111 -4.67 -1.62 -0.49
N GLY A 112 -5.80 -2.34 -0.69
CA GLY A 112 -5.89 -3.45 -1.64
C GLY A 112 -5.48 -3.09 -3.07
N GLY A 113 -5.95 -1.96 -3.61
CA GLY A 113 -5.54 -1.51 -4.95
C GLY A 113 -4.05 -1.13 -5.05
N SER A 114 -3.47 -0.59 -3.97
CA SER A 114 -2.03 -0.31 -3.90
C SER A 114 -1.20 -1.60 -3.79
N ALA A 115 -1.72 -2.61 -3.08
CA ALA A 115 -1.15 -3.95 -3.05
C ALA A 115 -1.14 -4.58 -4.44
N ASP A 116 -2.26 -4.49 -5.18
CA ASP A 116 -2.36 -4.99 -6.55
C ASP A 116 -1.32 -4.34 -7.47
N ALA A 117 -1.16 -3.02 -7.39
CA ALA A 117 -0.15 -2.29 -8.16
C ALA A 117 1.28 -2.73 -7.82
N ALA A 118 1.60 -2.84 -6.53
CA ALA A 118 2.91 -3.30 -6.08
C ALA A 118 3.20 -4.73 -6.54
N GLY A 119 2.22 -5.63 -6.41
CA GLY A 119 2.31 -7.00 -6.89
C GLY A 119 2.54 -7.07 -8.41
N ALA A 120 1.84 -6.23 -9.18
CA ALA A 120 2.03 -6.13 -10.63
C ALA A 120 3.45 -5.65 -10.98
N LEU A 121 3.97 -4.61 -10.31
CA LEU A 121 5.35 -4.12 -10.52
C LEU A 121 6.37 -5.24 -10.30
N VAL A 122 6.29 -5.94 -9.16
CA VAL A 122 7.24 -7.02 -8.83
C VAL A 122 7.12 -8.19 -9.80
N ALA A 123 5.90 -8.64 -10.10
CA ALA A 123 5.68 -9.76 -10.99
C ALA A 123 6.12 -9.47 -12.43
N LEU A 124 5.89 -8.24 -12.92
CA LEU A 124 6.30 -7.81 -14.26
C LEU A 124 7.81 -7.61 -14.34
N ALA A 125 8.44 -7.03 -13.34
CA ALA A 125 9.90 -6.92 -13.29
C ALA A 125 10.56 -8.31 -13.41
N ALA A 126 10.03 -9.31 -12.71
CA ALA A 126 10.49 -10.70 -12.80
C ALA A 126 10.16 -11.35 -14.16
N LEU A 127 8.93 -11.20 -14.68
CA LEU A 127 8.50 -11.75 -15.98
C LEU A 127 9.34 -11.19 -17.12
N TRP A 128 9.66 -9.93 -17.07
CA TRP A 128 10.43 -9.23 -18.08
C TRP A 128 11.95 -9.34 -17.85
N LYS A 129 12.36 -9.89 -16.69
CA LYS A 129 13.77 -10.03 -16.29
C LYS A 129 14.48 -8.67 -16.29
N LEU A 130 13.83 -7.66 -15.72
CA LEU A 130 14.39 -6.31 -15.64
C LEU A 130 15.44 -6.24 -14.53
N ASP A 131 16.54 -5.57 -14.82
CA ASP A 131 17.52 -5.16 -13.82
C ASP A 131 17.17 -3.76 -13.30
N ILE A 132 16.01 -3.68 -12.60
CA ILE A 132 15.50 -2.44 -12.02
C ILE A 132 15.95 -2.33 -10.56
N GLY A 133 16.53 -1.18 -10.20
CA GLY A 133 16.90 -0.86 -8.84
C GLY A 133 15.68 -0.67 -7.91
N ARG A 134 15.91 -0.86 -6.60
CA ARG A 134 14.84 -0.63 -5.61
C ARG A 134 14.34 0.82 -5.62
N ASP A 135 15.23 1.77 -5.81
CA ASP A 135 14.90 3.20 -5.81
C ASP A 135 14.05 3.58 -7.02
N ASP A 136 14.37 3.06 -8.21
CA ASP A 136 13.57 3.28 -9.42
C ASP A 136 12.17 2.67 -9.28
N LEU A 137 12.10 1.44 -8.75
CA LEU A 137 10.81 0.77 -8.52
C LEU A 137 9.97 1.53 -7.48
N ALA A 138 10.61 2.05 -6.42
CA ALA A 138 9.95 2.87 -5.41
C ALA A 138 9.49 4.22 -5.98
N ALA A 139 10.24 4.83 -6.89
CA ALA A 139 9.82 6.06 -7.58
C ALA A 139 8.57 5.82 -8.42
N ILE A 140 8.56 4.77 -9.26
CA ILE A 140 7.36 4.39 -10.03
C ILE A 140 6.17 4.14 -9.09
N ALA A 141 6.39 3.46 -7.97
CA ALA A 141 5.34 3.17 -7.00
C ALA A 141 4.75 4.44 -6.37
N ALA A 142 5.60 5.43 -6.03
CA ALA A 142 5.17 6.69 -5.42
C ALA A 142 4.30 7.54 -6.36
N ASP A 143 4.56 7.47 -7.66
CA ASP A 143 3.75 8.15 -8.70
C ASP A 143 2.37 7.50 -8.89
N LEU A 144 2.25 6.20 -8.60
CA LEU A 144 0.98 5.47 -8.68
C LEU A 144 0.06 5.77 -7.50
N GLY A 145 0.62 5.91 -6.30
CA GLY A 145 -0.14 6.21 -5.08
C GLY A 145 0.71 6.10 -3.82
N SER A 146 0.32 6.83 -2.76
CA SER A 146 1.10 6.95 -1.52
C SER A 146 1.29 5.63 -0.75
N ASP A 147 0.36 4.67 -0.87
CA ASP A 147 0.46 3.38 -0.18
C ASP A 147 1.19 2.31 -1.01
N VAL A 148 1.45 2.56 -2.33
CA VAL A 148 2.13 1.58 -3.21
C VAL A 148 3.57 1.34 -2.78
N PRO A 149 4.37 2.35 -2.39
CA PRO A 149 5.71 2.14 -1.85
C PRO A 149 5.73 1.22 -0.63
N PHE A 150 4.74 1.36 0.29
CA PHE A 150 4.66 0.48 1.45
C PHE A 150 4.35 -0.96 1.06
N ALA A 151 3.46 -1.20 0.09
CA ALA A 151 3.15 -2.55 -0.38
C ALA A 151 4.37 -3.24 -1.03
N LEU A 152 5.31 -2.47 -1.62
CA LEU A 152 6.62 -2.97 -2.06
C LEU A 152 7.58 -3.24 -0.90
N HIS A 153 7.57 -2.37 0.12
CA HIS A 153 8.47 -2.46 1.27
C HIS A 153 8.11 -3.64 2.18
N GLY A 154 6.82 -3.81 2.48
CA GLY A 154 6.31 -4.82 3.39
C GLY A 154 6.75 -4.62 4.86
N ASN A 155 6.58 -5.65 5.69
CA ASN A 155 6.95 -5.65 7.10
C ASN A 155 6.28 -4.51 7.91
N THR A 156 7.06 -3.80 8.75
CA THR A 156 6.62 -2.64 9.53
C THR A 156 7.49 -1.44 9.17
N ALA A 157 6.87 -0.32 8.84
CA ALA A 157 7.58 0.89 8.44
C ALA A 157 6.93 2.16 8.99
N LEU A 158 7.76 3.14 9.34
CA LEU A 158 7.35 4.52 9.57
C LEU A 158 7.26 5.22 8.22
N GLY A 159 6.10 5.79 7.91
CA GLY A 159 5.86 6.61 6.73
C GLY A 159 5.74 8.08 7.11
N THR A 160 6.34 8.96 6.30
CA THR A 160 6.24 10.42 6.41
C THR A 160 5.93 11.03 5.06
N GLY A 161 5.75 12.36 4.97
CA GLY A 161 5.23 13.02 3.79
C GLY A 161 3.74 12.72 3.64
N ARG A 162 3.32 12.17 2.50
CA ARG A 162 1.96 11.61 2.30
C ARG A 162 1.87 10.13 2.70
N GLY A 163 2.91 9.58 3.36
CA GLY A 163 3.08 8.17 3.69
C GLY A 163 4.09 7.42 2.79
N GLU A 164 4.59 8.06 1.72
CA GLU A 164 5.46 7.46 0.72
C GLU A 164 6.93 7.37 1.14
N ARG A 165 7.38 8.22 2.09
CA ARG A 165 8.75 8.20 2.59
C ARG A 165 8.88 7.21 3.73
N LEU A 166 9.45 6.07 3.44
CA LEU A 166 9.45 4.93 4.34
C LEU A 166 10.79 4.73 5.04
N MET A 167 10.72 4.44 6.34
CA MET A 167 11.83 3.98 7.15
C MET A 167 11.42 2.68 7.85
N GLN A 168 12.24 1.64 7.73
CA GLN A 168 11.96 0.36 8.37
C GLN A 168 11.90 0.52 9.90
N VAL A 169 10.88 -0.09 10.51
CA VAL A 169 10.71 -0.19 11.96
C VAL A 169 11.00 -1.61 12.40
N LEU A 170 11.81 -1.76 13.44
CA LEU A 170 12.04 -3.05 14.05
C LEU A 170 10.76 -3.50 14.75
N SER A 171 10.20 -4.61 14.29
CA SER A 171 9.05 -5.29 14.91
C SER A 171 9.44 -6.73 15.18
N ARG A 172 9.15 -7.23 16.37
CA ARG A 172 9.39 -8.61 16.79
C ARG A 172 8.08 -9.28 17.16
N GLY A 173 8.07 -10.61 17.15
CA GLY A 173 6.89 -11.40 17.46
C GLY A 173 5.82 -11.33 16.37
N ASP A 174 4.71 -12.00 16.63
CA ASP A 174 3.55 -12.03 15.75
C ASP A 174 2.39 -11.29 16.41
N PHE A 175 1.78 -10.37 15.68
CA PHE A 175 0.59 -9.64 16.12
C PHE A 175 -0.63 -10.16 15.38
N HIS A 176 -1.70 -10.44 16.14
CA HIS A 176 -2.97 -10.94 15.60
C HIS A 176 -4.01 -9.82 15.61
N TRP A 177 -4.64 -9.58 14.47
CA TRP A 177 -5.60 -8.50 14.28
C TRP A 177 -6.99 -9.07 14.00
N VAL A 178 -8.00 -8.52 14.64
CA VAL A 178 -9.40 -8.76 14.32
C VAL A 178 -9.92 -7.59 13.50
N LEU A 179 -10.38 -7.87 12.29
CA LEU A 179 -10.88 -6.86 11.36
C LEU A 179 -12.41 -6.83 11.43
N ALA A 180 -12.97 -5.68 11.81
CA ALA A 180 -14.41 -5.42 11.73
C ALA A 180 -14.69 -4.66 10.41
N LEU A 181 -15.31 -5.34 9.46
CA LEU A 181 -15.61 -4.75 8.15
C LEU A 181 -16.94 -4.02 8.20
N ALA A 182 -16.95 -2.74 7.80
CA ALA A 182 -18.17 -1.98 7.57
C ALA A 182 -18.88 -2.49 6.30
N ARG A 183 -20.21 -2.39 6.27
CA ARG A 183 -20.99 -2.77 5.08
C ARG A 183 -20.75 -1.85 3.90
N ASP A 184 -20.58 -0.56 4.19
CA ASP A 184 -20.33 0.48 3.19
C ASP A 184 -18.92 1.00 3.38
N GLY A 185 -18.17 1.11 2.27
CA GLY A 185 -16.82 1.67 2.28
C GLY A 185 -16.85 3.19 2.49
N LEU A 186 -15.84 3.73 3.15
CA LEU A 186 -15.66 5.17 3.28
C LEU A 186 -14.72 5.69 2.20
N SER A 187 -15.10 6.82 1.58
CA SER A 187 -14.22 7.52 0.66
C SER A 187 -13.11 8.24 1.43
N THR A 188 -11.86 7.86 1.21
CA THR A 188 -10.69 8.49 1.85
C THR A 188 -10.73 10.02 1.76
N PRO A 189 -10.97 10.66 0.59
CA PRO A 189 -11.09 12.12 0.52
C PRO A 189 -12.24 12.68 1.35
N ALA A 190 -13.33 11.96 1.55
CA ALA A 190 -14.45 12.41 2.37
C ALA A 190 -14.08 12.40 3.86
N VAL A 191 -13.33 11.38 4.31
CA VAL A 191 -12.87 11.28 5.71
C VAL A 191 -11.90 12.40 6.05
N TYR A 192 -10.92 12.71 5.17
CA TYR A 192 -10.01 13.84 5.37
C TYR A 192 -10.75 15.19 5.41
N ARG A 193 -11.71 15.42 4.51
CA ARG A 193 -12.53 16.65 4.55
C ARG A 193 -13.33 16.77 5.85
N GLU A 194 -13.83 15.67 6.39
CA GLU A 194 -14.54 15.70 7.67
C GLU A 194 -13.59 15.99 8.83
N LEU A 195 -12.37 15.45 8.83
CA LEU A 195 -11.34 15.80 9.80
C LEU A 195 -11.06 17.31 9.76
N ASP A 196 -10.85 17.89 8.56
CA ASP A 196 -10.62 19.33 8.40
C ASP A 196 -11.78 20.13 8.98
N ARG A 197 -13.04 19.78 8.61
CA ARG A 197 -14.25 20.44 9.12
C ARG A 197 -14.34 20.39 10.65
N LEU A 198 -14.01 19.26 11.25
CA LEU A 198 -14.02 19.10 12.72
C LEU A 198 -12.94 19.95 13.39
N ARG A 199 -11.74 20.04 12.80
CA ARG A 199 -10.65 20.86 13.29
C ARG A 199 -11.00 22.36 13.18
N ASP A 200 -11.50 22.81 12.05
CA ASP A 200 -11.93 24.19 11.83
C ASP A 200 -13.02 24.62 12.84
N SER A 201 -13.94 23.72 13.16
CA SER A 201 -15.00 24.01 14.16
C SER A 201 -14.49 24.14 15.59
N ARG A 202 -13.34 23.56 15.91
CA ARG A 202 -12.68 23.63 17.22
C ARG A 202 -11.69 24.79 17.34
N SER A 203 -11.24 25.37 16.23
CA SER A 203 -10.23 26.46 16.17
C SER A 203 -10.67 27.79 16.80
N GLY A 204 -11.89 27.87 17.37
CA GLY A 204 -12.34 29.00 18.20
C GLY A 204 -11.77 29.02 19.63
N GLU A 205 -11.17 27.93 20.10
CA GLU A 205 -10.60 27.78 21.45
C GLU A 205 -9.15 27.29 21.36
N CYS A 206 -8.20 28.21 21.33
CA CYS A 206 -6.75 28.03 21.56
C CYS A 206 -6.05 26.93 20.74
N ALA A 207 -5.66 27.21 19.49
CA ALA A 207 -4.94 26.33 18.59
C ALA A 207 -3.45 26.73 18.48
N THR A 208 -2.59 26.45 19.44
CA THR A 208 -1.16 26.81 19.31
C THR A 208 -0.13 25.76 19.68
N ASP A 209 -0.45 24.73 20.45
CA ASP A 209 0.54 23.69 20.82
C ASP A 209 0.26 22.31 20.20
N ASP A 210 -0.93 22.09 19.67
CA ASP A 210 -1.41 20.77 19.23
C ASP A 210 -0.93 20.38 17.80
N GLU A 211 -0.69 21.35 16.91
CA GLU A 211 -0.32 21.07 15.50
C GLU A 211 1.08 20.45 15.36
N ARG A 212 2.01 20.79 16.24
CA ARG A 212 3.36 20.19 16.24
C ARG A 212 3.35 18.77 16.79
N ASP A 213 2.39 18.46 17.66
CA ASP A 213 2.24 17.14 18.28
C ASP A 213 1.57 16.14 17.33
N LEU A 214 0.74 16.61 16.37
CA LEU A 214 0.07 15.77 15.37
C LEU A 214 1.05 15.00 14.47
N LEU A 215 2.21 15.56 14.19
CA LEU A 215 3.26 14.95 13.36
C LEU A 215 4.42 14.41 14.19
N ARG A 216 4.21 14.24 15.49
CA ARG A 216 5.22 13.67 16.38
C ARG A 216 5.46 12.21 16.03
N ARG A 217 6.74 11.87 15.94
CA ARG A 217 7.17 10.50 15.73
C ARG A 217 6.76 9.62 16.91
N PRO A 218 6.10 8.47 16.69
CA PRO A 218 5.59 7.60 17.76
C PRO A 218 6.70 6.68 18.31
N ASP A 219 7.71 7.25 18.96
CA ASP A 219 8.89 6.52 19.44
C ASP A 219 8.54 5.44 20.46
N GLU A 220 7.56 5.69 21.34
CA GLU A 220 7.08 4.70 22.32
C GLU A 220 6.46 3.47 21.62
N LEU A 221 5.63 3.70 20.60
CA LEU A 221 5.06 2.60 19.79
C LEU A 221 6.18 1.81 19.09
N MET A 222 7.17 2.49 18.54
CA MET A 222 8.27 1.83 17.85
C MET A 222 9.13 0.98 18.83
N GLN A 223 9.32 1.44 20.07
CA GLN A 223 9.98 0.66 21.12
C GLN A 223 9.13 -0.54 21.57
N ALA A 224 7.81 -0.36 21.72
CA ALA A 224 6.89 -1.45 22.04
C ALA A 224 6.88 -2.53 20.95
N LEU A 225 6.88 -2.14 19.67
CA LEU A 225 6.99 -3.07 18.53
C LEU A 225 8.31 -3.86 18.55
N ALA A 226 9.41 -3.21 18.93
CA ALA A 226 10.70 -3.87 19.07
C ALA A 226 10.75 -4.87 20.24
N SER A 227 9.90 -4.72 21.26
CA SER A 227 9.79 -5.69 22.35
C SER A 227 9.03 -6.96 21.95
N GLY A 228 8.08 -6.84 20.99
CA GLY A 228 7.21 -7.94 20.56
C GLY A 228 6.06 -8.24 21.52
N ASP A 229 5.81 -7.37 22.49
CA ASP A 229 4.72 -7.53 23.46
C ASP A 229 3.45 -6.81 22.97
N PRO A 230 2.38 -7.53 22.63
CA PRO A 230 1.12 -6.92 22.18
C PRO A 230 0.44 -6.07 23.26
N HIS A 231 0.66 -6.38 24.56
CA HIS A 231 0.11 -5.58 25.64
C HIS A 231 0.80 -4.21 25.76
N ALA A 232 2.07 -4.13 25.40
CA ALA A 232 2.79 -2.86 25.32
C ALA A 232 2.38 -2.04 24.07
N VAL A 233 2.03 -2.70 22.97
CA VAL A 233 1.63 -2.04 21.71
C VAL A 233 0.19 -1.50 21.78
N ALA A 234 -0.75 -2.28 22.32
CA ALA A 234 -2.18 -1.97 22.27
C ALA A 234 -2.56 -0.56 22.77
N PRO A 235 -2.07 -0.06 23.93
CA PRO A 235 -2.42 1.28 24.41
C PRO A 235 -1.80 2.43 23.60
N LEU A 236 -0.87 2.15 22.70
CA LEU A 236 -0.15 3.13 21.90
C LEU A 236 -0.68 3.24 20.46
N LEU A 237 -1.71 2.46 20.13
CA LEU A 237 -2.38 2.57 18.83
C LEU A 237 -3.14 3.89 18.72
N HIS A 238 -2.99 4.57 17.60
CA HIS A 238 -3.61 5.88 17.39
C HIS A 238 -3.97 6.11 15.92
N ASN A 239 -5.12 6.74 15.66
CA ASN A 239 -5.52 7.10 14.31
C ASN A 239 -6.41 8.34 14.32
N ASP A 240 -5.92 9.46 13.76
CA ASP A 240 -6.66 10.73 13.68
C ASP A 240 -7.94 10.65 12.82
N LEU A 241 -8.07 9.61 11.99
CA LEU A 241 -9.25 9.41 11.13
C LEU A 241 -10.30 8.48 11.76
N GLN A 242 -10.14 8.12 13.05
CA GLN A 242 -11.04 7.22 13.77
C GLN A 242 -12.17 7.97 14.51
#